data_f49cbae6f45defcff4f5db4114825715
#
_entry.id   f49cbae6f45defcff4f5db4114825715
#
_cell.length_a   1.000
_cell.length_b   1.000
_cell.length_c   1.000
_cell.angle_alpha   90.00
_cell.angle_beta   90.00
_cell.angle_gamma   90.00
#
_symmetry.space_group_name_H-M   'P 1'
#
loop_
_entity.id
_entity.type
_entity.pdbx_description
1 polymer ?
#
loop_
_entity_poly.entity_id
_entity_poly.type
_entity_poly.pdbx_seq_one_letter_code
_entity_poly.pdbx_strand_id
1 'polypeptide(L)'
;MERKTELGKYIISDKAFREIVVATLDNVKNIYPAKKDKDYVECKFNKNNELNIKISLRIKKGIDIVKLCSKIQDEVKENVLLMCEVEPKTINIDIQGFENK
;
A
#
# COMPACT_ATOMS: atom_id res chain seq x y z
N MET A 1 -3.44 -8.12 -12.54
CA MET A 1 -4.83 -8.54 -12.37
C MET A 1 -5.63 -8.29 -13.63
N GLU A 2 -6.49 -9.19 -13.99
CA GLU A 2 -7.28 -9.13 -15.21
C GLU A 2 -8.75 -9.05 -14.91
N ARG A 3 -9.47 -8.14 -15.60
CA ARG A 3 -10.90 -7.97 -15.43
C ARG A 3 -11.58 -7.98 -16.80
N LYS A 4 -12.85 -8.39 -16.81
CA LYS A 4 -13.69 -8.39 -18.02
C LYS A 4 -14.77 -7.35 -17.90
N THR A 5 -15.06 -6.69 -19.00
CA THR A 5 -16.20 -5.78 -19.15
C THR A 5 -17.02 -6.18 -20.37
N GLU A 6 -18.13 -5.51 -20.62
CA GLU A 6 -18.93 -5.74 -21.84
C GLU A 6 -18.12 -5.43 -23.11
N LEU A 7 -17.14 -4.54 -23.01
CA LEU A 7 -16.29 -4.13 -24.14
C LEU A 7 -15.02 -4.98 -24.30
N GLY A 8 -14.75 -5.88 -23.34
CA GLY A 8 -13.58 -6.74 -23.37
C GLY A 8 -12.88 -6.86 -22.03
N LYS A 9 -11.62 -7.24 -22.09
CA LYS A 9 -10.79 -7.40 -20.90
C LYS A 9 -9.90 -6.20 -20.69
N TYR A 10 -9.56 -5.94 -19.42
CA TYR A 10 -8.49 -5.01 -19.09
C TYR A 10 -7.62 -5.58 -17.98
N ILE A 11 -6.39 -5.12 -17.92
CA ILE A 11 -5.39 -5.59 -16.96
C ILE A 11 -4.91 -4.41 -16.13
N ILE A 12 -4.92 -4.59 -14.80
CA ILE A 12 -4.35 -3.61 -13.87
C ILE A 12 -2.97 -4.14 -13.45
N SER A 13 -1.93 -3.40 -13.78
CA SER A 13 -0.56 -3.80 -13.47
C SER A 13 -0.22 -3.61 -11.99
N ASP A 14 0.79 -4.32 -11.50
CA ASP A 14 1.31 -4.14 -10.15
C ASP A 14 1.76 -2.69 -9.92
N LYS A 15 2.28 -2.06 -10.96
CA LYS A 15 2.69 -0.66 -10.90
C LYS A 15 1.51 0.27 -10.61
N ALA A 16 0.34 0.00 -11.19
CA ALA A 16 -0.87 0.80 -10.95
C ALA A 16 -1.31 0.69 -9.49
N PHE A 17 -1.29 -0.50 -8.92
CA PHE A 17 -1.61 -0.69 -7.50
C PHE A 17 -0.62 0.07 -6.61
N ARG A 18 0.68 0.00 -6.95
CA ARG A 18 1.71 0.72 -6.21
C ARG A 18 1.46 2.23 -6.20
N GLU A 19 1.07 2.79 -7.35
CA GLU A 19 0.77 4.23 -7.46
C GLU A 19 -0.38 4.63 -6.53
N ILE A 20 -1.42 3.79 -6.43
CA ILE A 20 -2.56 4.05 -5.54
C ILE A 20 -2.10 4.05 -4.08
N VAL A 21 -1.29 3.08 -3.69
CA VAL A 21 -0.78 2.98 -2.33
C VAL A 21 0.11 4.18 -2.01
N VAL A 22 1.01 4.55 -2.90
CA VAL A 22 1.90 5.71 -2.73
C VAL A 22 1.07 6.99 -2.54
N ALA A 23 0.06 7.20 -3.38
CA ALA A 23 -0.81 8.36 -3.27
C ALA A 23 -1.55 8.40 -1.93
N THR A 24 -1.98 7.24 -1.44
CA THR A 24 -2.62 7.12 -0.13
C THR A 24 -1.65 7.52 0.98
N LEU A 25 -0.41 7.02 0.92
CA LEU A 25 0.60 7.29 1.93
C LEU A 25 1.05 8.75 1.93
N ASP A 26 1.01 9.42 0.80
CA ASP A 26 1.36 10.84 0.71
C ASP A 26 0.45 11.73 1.57
N ASN A 27 -0.72 11.24 1.93
CA ASN A 27 -1.67 11.96 2.78
C ASN A 27 -1.54 11.59 4.27
N VAL A 28 -0.64 10.69 4.62
CA VAL A 28 -0.43 10.27 6.00
C VAL A 28 0.77 11.02 6.58
N LYS A 29 0.59 11.56 7.78
CA LYS A 29 1.65 12.31 8.48
C LYS A 29 2.54 11.39 9.30
N ASN A 30 3.75 11.87 9.59
CA ASN A 30 4.70 11.20 10.49
C ASN A 30 5.30 9.92 9.93
N ILE A 31 5.23 9.72 8.61
CA ILE A 31 5.87 8.59 7.94
C ILE A 31 6.87 9.09 6.90
N TYR A 32 7.89 8.29 6.67
CA TYR A 32 8.94 8.57 5.69
C TYR A 32 9.26 7.29 4.91
N PRO A 33 9.36 7.37 3.59
CA PRO A 33 9.74 6.17 2.81
C PRO A 33 11.11 5.65 3.24
N ALA A 34 11.21 4.33 3.41
CA ALA A 34 12.47 3.69 3.80
C ALA A 34 13.38 3.35 2.61
N LYS A 35 12.87 3.48 1.39
CA LYS A 35 13.61 3.23 0.15
C LYS A 35 13.40 4.37 -0.82
N LYS A 36 14.29 4.47 -1.81
CA LYS A 36 14.22 5.52 -2.83
C LYS A 36 13.02 5.36 -3.76
N ASP A 37 12.57 6.47 -4.30
CA ASP A 37 11.46 6.54 -5.23
C ASP A 37 10.21 5.87 -4.64
N LYS A 38 9.61 4.95 -5.39
CA LYS A 38 8.41 4.23 -4.95
C LYS A 38 8.71 2.79 -4.53
N ASP A 39 9.97 2.43 -4.39
CA ASP A 39 10.39 1.06 -4.04
C ASP A 39 10.02 0.66 -2.62
N TYR A 40 9.61 1.61 -1.79
CA TYR A 40 9.16 1.31 -0.44
C TYR A 40 7.77 0.65 -0.41
N VAL A 41 7.09 0.60 -1.56
CA VAL A 41 5.80 -0.08 -1.71
C VAL A 41 5.94 -1.21 -2.71
N GLU A 42 5.59 -2.42 -2.29
CA GLU A 42 5.53 -3.59 -3.16
C GLU A 42 4.10 -4.14 -3.18
N CYS A 43 3.56 -4.35 -4.38
CA CYS A 43 2.25 -4.95 -4.58
C CYS A 43 2.43 -6.18 -5.47
N LYS A 44 2.08 -7.35 -4.94
CA LYS A 44 2.24 -8.61 -5.67
C LYS A 44 1.01 -9.49 -5.52
N PHE A 45 0.66 -10.18 -6.60
CA PHE A 45 -0.36 -11.22 -6.56
C PHE A 45 0.31 -12.59 -6.40
N ASN A 46 -0.25 -13.40 -5.52
CA ASN A 46 0.23 -14.77 -5.33
C ASN A 46 -0.47 -15.74 -6.31
N LYS A 47 -0.19 -17.05 -6.17
CA LYS A 47 -0.77 -18.07 -7.03
C LYS A 47 -2.29 -18.15 -6.94
N ASN A 48 -2.87 -17.74 -5.83
CA ASN A 48 -4.30 -17.74 -5.61
C ASN A 48 -4.98 -16.44 -6.02
N ASN A 49 -4.25 -15.58 -6.74
CA ASN A 49 -4.74 -14.29 -7.21
C ASN A 49 -5.09 -13.33 -6.06
N GLU A 50 -4.41 -13.48 -4.93
CA GLU A 50 -4.57 -12.63 -3.76
C GLU A 50 -3.51 -11.53 -3.76
N LEU A 51 -3.93 -10.30 -3.53
CA LEU A 51 -3.04 -9.14 -3.49
C LEU A 51 -2.35 -9.02 -2.14
N ASN A 52 -1.03 -9.01 -2.15
CA ASN A 52 -0.21 -8.78 -0.97
C ASN A 52 0.57 -7.48 -1.14
N ILE A 53 0.46 -6.61 -0.16
CA ILE A 53 1.11 -5.30 -0.16
C ILE A 53 2.13 -5.25 0.97
N LYS A 54 3.34 -4.81 0.65
CA LYS A 54 4.39 -4.59 1.65
C LYS A 54 4.84 -3.14 1.57
N ILE A 55 4.89 -2.47 2.72
CA ILE A 55 5.26 -1.07 2.82
C ILE A 55 6.43 -0.93 3.80
N SER A 56 7.55 -0.39 3.34
CA SER A 56 8.75 -0.19 4.16
C SER A 56 8.87 1.28 4.53
N LEU A 57 8.75 1.58 5.81
CA LEU A 57 8.67 2.95 6.30
C LEU A 57 9.65 3.21 7.44
N ARG A 58 9.99 4.48 7.61
CA ARG A 58 10.51 5.04 8.83
C ARG A 58 9.42 5.94 9.40
N ILE A 59 9.29 6.02 10.69
CA ILE A 59 8.25 6.83 11.32
C ILE A 59 8.85 7.83 12.31
N LYS A 60 8.09 8.87 12.60
CA LYS A 60 8.49 9.89 13.57
C LYS A 60 8.58 9.24 14.96
N LYS A 61 9.66 9.55 15.66
CA LYS A 61 9.88 9.06 17.03
C LYS A 61 8.80 9.60 17.97
N GLY A 62 8.32 8.74 18.87
CA GLY A 62 7.32 9.12 19.85
C GLY A 62 5.86 8.96 19.42
N ILE A 63 5.64 8.45 18.22
CA ILE A 63 4.29 8.20 17.70
C ILE A 63 3.82 6.82 18.13
N ASP A 64 2.51 6.69 18.39
CA ASP A 64 1.89 5.40 18.68
C ASP A 64 1.90 4.54 17.41
N ILE A 65 2.79 3.57 17.37
CA ILE A 65 3.02 2.72 16.18
C ILE A 65 1.77 1.93 15.83
N VAL A 66 1.10 1.34 16.83
CA VAL A 66 -0.06 0.49 16.59
C VAL A 66 -1.18 1.27 15.94
N LYS A 67 -1.48 2.46 16.47
CA LYS A 67 -2.52 3.31 15.89
C LYS A 67 -2.17 3.76 14.48
N LEU A 68 -0.92 4.17 14.26
CA LEU A 68 -0.47 4.64 12.96
C LEU A 68 -0.55 3.52 11.91
N CYS A 69 -0.06 2.33 12.25
CA CYS A 69 -0.10 1.20 11.33
C CYS A 69 -1.53 0.76 11.02
N SER A 70 -2.40 0.73 12.02
CA SER A 70 -3.81 0.40 11.80
C SER A 70 -4.48 1.41 10.87
N LYS A 71 -4.20 2.69 11.05
CA LYS A 71 -4.73 3.74 10.18
C LYS A 71 -4.25 3.56 8.73
N ILE A 72 -2.96 3.28 8.55
CA ILE A 72 -2.39 3.06 7.22
C ILE A 72 -3.05 1.86 6.54
N GLN A 73 -3.17 0.76 7.27
CA GLN A 73 -3.78 -0.47 6.74
C GLN A 73 -5.22 -0.23 6.30
N ASP A 74 -6.00 0.47 7.11
CA ASP A 74 -7.39 0.78 6.81
C ASP A 74 -7.52 1.68 5.58
N GLU A 75 -6.71 2.73 5.50
CA GLU A 75 -6.76 3.67 4.38
C GLU A 75 -6.30 3.03 3.07
N VAL A 76 -5.25 2.23 3.11
CA VAL A 76 -4.75 1.53 1.92
C VAL A 76 -5.78 0.51 1.44
N LYS A 77 -6.33 -0.28 2.35
CA LYS A 77 -7.36 -1.27 2.02
C LYS A 77 -8.57 -0.60 1.38
N GLU A 78 -9.05 0.47 1.98
CA GLU A 78 -10.23 1.18 1.49
C GLU A 78 -9.99 1.77 0.10
N ASN A 79 -8.86 2.44 -0.11
CA ASN A 79 -8.57 3.08 -1.39
C ASN A 79 -8.33 2.07 -2.51
N VAL A 80 -7.64 0.98 -2.24
CA VAL A 80 -7.42 -0.07 -3.23
C VAL A 80 -8.75 -0.74 -3.59
N LEU A 81 -9.57 -1.03 -2.60
CA LEU A 81 -10.88 -1.62 -2.82
C LEU A 81 -11.78 -0.68 -3.64
N LEU A 82 -11.79 0.61 -3.30
CA LEU A 82 -12.62 1.60 -3.97
C LEU A 82 -12.19 1.82 -5.42
N MET A 83 -10.89 1.91 -5.68
CA MET A 83 -10.38 2.25 -7.00
C MET A 83 -10.21 1.06 -7.92
N CYS A 84 -9.91 -0.11 -7.38
CA CYS A 84 -9.62 -1.30 -8.18
C CYS A 84 -10.61 -2.44 -7.98
N GLU A 85 -11.52 -2.32 -7.01
CA GLU A 85 -12.47 -3.37 -6.63
C GLU A 85 -11.76 -4.67 -6.22
N VAL A 86 -10.56 -4.53 -5.67
CA VAL A 86 -9.75 -5.65 -5.16
C VAL A 86 -9.49 -5.41 -3.68
N GLU A 87 -9.80 -6.39 -2.85
CA GLU A 87 -9.50 -6.33 -1.44
C GLU A 87 -8.11 -6.93 -1.20
N PRO A 88 -7.15 -6.16 -0.66
CA PRO A 88 -5.84 -6.70 -0.35
C PRO A 88 -5.95 -7.85 0.67
N LYS A 89 -5.25 -8.93 0.42
CA LYS A 89 -5.20 -10.07 1.34
C LYS A 89 -4.37 -9.72 2.57
N THR A 90 -3.19 -9.12 2.34
CA THR A 90 -2.32 -8.68 3.42
C THR A 90 -1.78 -7.29 3.12
N ILE A 91 -1.61 -6.50 4.16
CA ILE A 91 -0.92 -5.21 4.10
C ILE A 91 0.10 -5.25 5.24
N ASN A 92 1.36 -5.53 4.89
CA ASN A 92 2.44 -5.63 5.86
C ASN A 92 3.23 -4.33 5.89
N ILE A 93 3.40 -3.78 7.07
CA ILE A 93 4.17 -2.55 7.27
C ILE A 93 5.45 -2.91 8.00
N ASP A 94 6.58 -2.68 7.33
CA ASP A 94 7.91 -2.93 7.86
C ASP A 94 8.49 -1.60 8.34
N ILE A 95 8.59 -1.43 9.67
CA ILE A 95 9.16 -0.23 10.27
C ILE A 95 10.66 -0.42 10.37
N GLN A 96 11.42 0.29 9.56
CA GLN A 96 12.87 0.14 9.47
C GLN A 96 13.65 1.11 10.33
N GLY A 97 12.99 2.10 10.92
CA GLY A 97 13.66 3.04 11.79
C GLY A 97 12.76 4.20 12.21
N PHE A 98 13.36 5.11 12.96
CA PHE A 98 12.65 6.26 13.52
C PHE A 98 13.36 7.56 13.13
N GLU A 99 12.58 8.61 12.92
CA GLU A 99 13.09 9.94 12.63
C GLU A 99 12.80 10.89 13.79
N ASN A 100 13.77 11.74 14.09
CA ASN A 100 13.67 12.73 15.17
C ASN A 100 13.14 14.08 14.70
N LYS A 101 12.45 14.12 13.60
CA LYS A 101 11.98 15.38 13.01
C LYS A 101 10.66 15.85 13.59
#